data_2d9f6734f2c1fc0b3a980cdcbdd445cb
#
_entry.id   2d9f6734f2c1fc0b3a980cdcbdd445cb
#
_cell.length_a   1.000
_cell.length_b   1.000
_cell.length_c   1.000
_cell.angle_alpha   90.00
_cell.angle_beta   90.00
_cell.angle_gamma   90.00
#
_symmetry.space_group_name_H-M   'P 1'
#
loop_
_entity.id
_entity.type
_entity.pdbx_description
1 polymer ?
#
loop_
_entity_poly.entity_id
_entity_poly.type
_entity_poly.pdbx_seq_one_letter_code
_entity_poly.pdbx_strand_id
1 'polypeptide(L)'
;MSPSTLHQGAAKGFADAATYDAYRPSYSSEATQKFLSHLRLADVPHARVLDLAAGTGKMTEVLAARHEGFEIVAVEPHEGMRAELEKKELPGVEVKDGFAAKLPLGEEWADGAIVAQAFHWFATPEALKEIHRVLKPTAVLGVIWNIEEYNKPQHWEASTPWENALNELVFSLGSDGQPRFRNFVWKDVFDNQLDSNPLRAVRDVIMEGGRKMPLFSVPVGEEKVPFTVWLTPEALWNRLRTLSQIAVLEGDAASAFKEKFDAIVAGESVERNEKGEVLLHGVTYLAWTSRL
;
A
#
# COMPACT_ATOMS: atom_id res chain seq x y z
N MET A 1 -21.16 -1.26 0.32
CA MET A 1 -20.80 0.06 0.91
C MET A 1 -20.94 1.10 -0.18
N SER A 2 -21.30 2.33 0.14
CA SER A 2 -21.33 3.39 -0.87
C SER A 2 -19.91 3.62 -1.39
N PRO A 3 -19.65 3.78 -2.71
CA PRO A 3 -18.32 3.98 -3.29
C PRO A 3 -17.63 5.28 -2.86
N SER A 4 -18.27 6.08 -2.02
CA SER A 4 -17.82 7.39 -1.54
C SER A 4 -17.61 7.47 -0.02
N THR A 5 -17.40 6.35 0.67
CA THR A 5 -17.13 6.34 2.12
C THR A 5 -15.82 5.67 2.43
N LEU A 6 -15.01 6.33 3.29
CA LEU A 6 -13.78 5.76 3.82
C LEU A 6 -14.09 4.48 4.60
N HIS A 7 -13.25 3.45 4.41
CA HIS A 7 -13.39 2.21 5.16
C HIS A 7 -13.23 2.47 6.67
N GLN A 8 -14.15 1.98 7.50
CA GLN A 8 -14.16 2.30 8.95
C GLN A 8 -12.86 1.89 9.66
N GLY A 9 -12.24 0.77 9.25
CA GLY A 9 -10.97 0.32 9.81
C GLY A 9 -9.82 1.25 9.44
N ALA A 10 -9.83 1.83 8.23
CA ALA A 10 -8.89 2.85 7.82
C ALA A 10 -9.09 4.14 8.63
N ALA A 11 -10.34 4.62 8.75
CA ALA A 11 -10.63 5.85 9.48
C ALA A 11 -10.18 5.83 10.95
N LYS A 12 -10.37 4.69 11.65
CA LYS A 12 -9.93 4.53 13.05
C LYS A 12 -8.41 4.33 13.18
N GLY A 13 -7.81 3.55 12.28
CA GLY A 13 -6.37 3.26 12.32
C GLY A 13 -5.48 4.46 11.97
N PHE A 14 -6.04 5.49 11.35
CA PHE A 14 -5.34 6.68 10.86
C PHE A 14 -5.70 7.97 11.62
N ALA A 15 -6.35 7.84 12.79
CA ALA A 15 -6.74 8.99 13.61
C ALA A 15 -5.57 9.86 14.08
N ASP A 16 -4.37 9.27 14.26
CA ASP A 16 -3.14 9.97 14.58
C ASP A 16 -2.19 10.00 13.36
N ALA A 17 -2.48 10.91 12.43
CA ALA A 17 -1.73 11.06 11.18
C ALA A 17 -0.26 11.47 11.41
N ALA A 18 0.01 12.27 12.44
CA ALA A 18 1.37 12.73 12.75
C ALA A 18 2.25 11.58 13.26
N THR A 19 1.75 10.75 14.18
CA THR A 19 2.44 9.54 14.63
C THR A 19 2.62 8.55 13.48
N TYR A 20 1.60 8.37 12.64
CA TYR A 20 1.70 7.55 11.45
C TYR A 20 2.84 8.03 10.54
N ASP A 21 2.90 9.31 10.23
CA ASP A 21 3.95 9.88 9.39
C ASP A 21 5.34 9.73 9.99
N ALA A 22 5.49 9.92 11.29
CA ALA A 22 6.78 9.82 11.98
C ALA A 22 7.38 8.41 11.97
N TYR A 23 6.55 7.35 12.11
CA TYR A 23 7.05 6.00 12.35
C TYR A 23 6.91 5.04 11.16
N ARG A 24 6.06 5.35 10.17
CA ARG A 24 5.98 4.51 8.98
C ARG A 24 7.24 4.64 8.11
N PRO A 25 7.76 3.51 7.59
CA PRO A 25 8.93 3.54 6.71
C PRO A 25 8.64 4.25 5.39
N SER A 26 9.63 5.00 4.92
CA SER A 26 9.68 5.45 3.53
C SER A 26 10.13 4.31 2.61
N TYR A 27 10.20 4.57 1.31
CA TYR A 27 10.61 3.60 0.30
C TYR A 27 12.08 3.79 -0.04
N SER A 28 12.84 2.69 -0.18
CA SER A 28 14.24 2.75 -0.56
C SER A 28 14.41 3.24 -2.00
N SER A 29 15.54 3.88 -2.29
CA SER A 29 15.86 4.34 -3.66
C SER A 29 15.88 3.17 -4.65
N GLU A 30 16.38 1.98 -4.24
CA GLU A 30 16.41 0.78 -5.08
C GLU A 30 14.98 0.33 -5.42
N ALA A 31 14.12 0.15 -4.41
CA ALA A 31 12.74 -0.27 -4.62
C ALA A 31 11.96 0.75 -5.47
N THR A 32 12.16 2.04 -5.22
CA THR A 32 11.55 3.12 -5.99
C THR A 32 12.00 3.09 -7.44
N GLN A 33 13.30 2.95 -7.70
CA GLN A 33 13.82 2.91 -9.08
C GLN A 33 13.27 1.71 -9.86
N LYS A 34 13.27 0.51 -9.27
CA LYS A 34 12.69 -0.68 -9.87
C LYS A 34 11.19 -0.49 -10.15
N PHE A 35 10.46 0.06 -9.17
CA PHE A 35 9.04 0.31 -9.30
C PHE A 35 8.73 1.27 -10.46
N LEU A 36 9.39 2.42 -10.50
CA LEU A 36 9.22 3.38 -11.59
C LEU A 36 9.61 2.80 -12.95
N SER A 37 10.62 1.92 -13.01
CA SER A 37 10.99 1.20 -14.24
C SER A 37 9.87 0.28 -14.73
N HIS A 38 9.24 -0.48 -13.83
CA HIS A 38 8.06 -1.30 -14.16
C HIS A 38 6.86 -0.46 -14.62
N LEU A 39 6.70 0.73 -14.06
CA LEU A 39 5.65 1.68 -14.44
C LEU A 39 5.99 2.47 -15.72
N ARG A 40 7.19 2.29 -16.28
CA ARG A 40 7.70 3.06 -17.44
C ARG A 40 7.74 4.57 -17.17
N LEU A 41 7.96 4.95 -15.91
CA LEU A 41 8.06 6.33 -15.46
C LEU A 41 9.51 6.75 -15.14
N ALA A 42 10.43 5.77 -14.95
CA ALA A 42 11.84 6.07 -14.72
C ALA A 42 12.43 6.81 -15.93
N ASP A 43 13.15 7.90 -15.65
CA ASP A 43 13.77 8.76 -16.65
C ASP A 43 12.80 9.43 -17.65
N VAL A 44 11.51 9.54 -17.30
CA VAL A 44 10.50 10.25 -18.10
C VAL A 44 10.24 11.63 -17.48
N PRO A 45 10.82 12.71 -18.04
CA PRO A 45 10.66 14.05 -17.48
C PRO A 45 9.21 14.52 -17.51
N HIS A 46 8.79 15.16 -16.41
CA HIS A 46 7.47 15.79 -16.29
C HIS A 46 6.28 14.86 -16.54
N ALA A 47 6.44 13.54 -16.34
CA ALA A 47 5.33 12.63 -16.42
C ALA A 47 4.27 12.97 -15.36
N ARG A 48 2.99 12.84 -15.73
CA ARG A 48 1.85 13.05 -14.86
C ARG A 48 1.57 11.79 -14.05
N VAL A 49 1.73 11.87 -12.74
CA VAL A 49 1.59 10.74 -11.83
C VAL A 49 0.41 10.95 -10.90
N LEU A 50 -0.51 9.99 -10.88
CA LEU A 50 -1.54 9.89 -9.84
C LEU A 50 -0.96 9.11 -8.65
N ASP A 51 -0.84 9.76 -7.48
CA ASP A 51 -0.61 9.07 -6.20
C ASP A 51 -1.96 8.93 -5.48
N LEU A 52 -2.54 7.73 -5.54
CA LEU A 52 -3.90 7.46 -5.07
C LEU A 52 -3.89 6.86 -3.67
N ALA A 53 -4.71 7.41 -2.78
CA ALA A 53 -4.71 7.18 -1.34
C ALA A 53 -3.32 7.52 -0.75
N ALA A 54 -2.87 8.73 -1.05
CA ALA A 54 -1.52 9.22 -0.75
C ALA A 54 -1.22 9.28 0.76
N GLY A 55 -2.25 9.27 1.60
CA GLY A 55 -2.10 9.34 3.06
C GLY A 55 -1.41 10.64 3.47
N THR A 56 -0.40 10.51 4.32
CA THR A 56 0.47 11.63 4.73
C THR A 56 1.55 11.98 3.69
N GLY A 57 1.57 11.29 2.53
CA GLY A 57 2.47 11.59 1.42
C GLY A 57 3.84 10.91 1.43
N LYS A 58 3.99 9.76 2.10
CA LYS A 58 5.28 9.05 2.12
C LYS A 58 5.81 8.69 0.73
N MET A 59 4.93 8.25 -0.20
CA MET A 59 5.32 8.00 -1.58
C MET A 59 5.41 9.31 -2.35
N THR A 60 4.50 10.25 -2.11
CA THR A 60 4.50 11.57 -2.74
C THR A 60 5.83 12.32 -2.53
N GLU A 61 6.39 12.29 -1.30
CA GLU A 61 7.72 12.85 -0.98
C GLU A 61 8.83 12.22 -1.83
N VAL A 62 8.82 10.89 -1.93
CA VAL A 62 9.81 10.15 -2.72
C VAL A 62 9.71 10.51 -4.20
N LEU A 63 8.50 10.64 -4.73
CA LEU A 63 8.27 11.02 -6.13
C LEU A 63 8.64 12.48 -6.40
N ALA A 64 8.27 13.41 -5.50
CA ALA A 64 8.56 14.83 -5.62
C ALA A 64 10.07 15.15 -5.57
N ALA A 65 10.84 14.32 -4.86
CA ALA A 65 12.29 14.45 -4.77
C ALA A 65 13.05 13.87 -5.99
N ARG A 66 12.35 13.28 -6.94
CA ARG A 66 12.96 12.67 -8.13
C ARG A 66 13.42 13.71 -9.15
N HIS A 67 14.51 13.38 -9.87
CA HIS A 67 15.08 14.23 -10.90
C HIS A 67 14.18 14.38 -12.14
N GLU A 68 13.21 13.46 -12.33
CA GLU A 68 12.24 13.52 -13.43
C GLU A 68 11.31 14.73 -13.33
N GLY A 69 11.15 15.33 -12.13
CA GLY A 69 10.29 16.49 -11.94
C GLY A 69 8.84 16.20 -12.28
N PHE A 70 8.29 15.12 -11.76
CA PHE A 70 6.91 14.68 -12.00
C PHE A 70 5.87 15.75 -11.70
N GLU A 71 4.80 15.80 -12.50
CA GLU A 71 3.55 16.51 -12.18
C GLU A 71 2.66 15.54 -11.40
N ILE A 72 2.56 15.71 -10.07
CA ILE A 72 1.88 14.76 -9.19
C ILE A 72 0.53 15.30 -8.75
N VAL A 73 -0.52 14.50 -8.91
CA VAL A 73 -1.79 14.71 -8.21
C VAL A 73 -1.91 13.63 -7.15
N ALA A 74 -1.86 14.06 -5.88
CA ALA A 74 -2.02 13.22 -4.71
C ALA A 74 -3.48 13.26 -4.24
N VAL A 75 -4.18 12.13 -4.30
CA VAL A 75 -5.59 12.01 -3.93
C VAL A 75 -5.72 11.26 -2.61
N GLU A 76 -6.31 11.90 -1.59
CA GLU A 76 -6.49 11.32 -0.26
C GLU A 76 -7.85 11.73 0.34
N PRO A 77 -8.74 10.77 0.67
CA PRO A 77 -10.05 11.09 1.23
C PRO A 77 -10.02 11.48 2.72
N HIS A 78 -9.00 11.03 3.49
CA HIS A 78 -8.95 11.31 4.92
C HIS A 78 -8.39 12.71 5.18
N GLU A 79 -9.23 13.63 5.70
CA GLU A 79 -8.89 15.03 5.92
C GLU A 79 -7.61 15.23 6.74
N GLY A 80 -7.46 14.52 7.87
CA GLY A 80 -6.28 14.64 8.73
C GLY A 80 -4.98 14.18 8.05
N MET A 81 -5.02 13.12 7.24
CA MET A 81 -3.85 12.69 6.47
C MET A 81 -3.54 13.66 5.32
N ARG A 82 -4.57 14.12 4.62
CA ARG A 82 -4.43 15.11 3.55
C ARG A 82 -3.83 16.40 4.08
N ALA A 83 -4.26 16.89 5.26
CA ALA A 83 -3.70 18.06 5.89
C ALA A 83 -2.20 17.91 6.26
N GLU A 84 -1.77 16.71 6.69
CA GLU A 84 -0.34 16.46 6.92
C GLU A 84 0.47 16.48 5.62
N LEU A 85 -0.09 15.95 4.52
CA LEU A 85 0.56 16.01 3.21
C LEU A 85 0.66 17.45 2.70
N GLU A 86 -0.41 18.25 2.80
CA GLU A 86 -0.45 19.66 2.38
C GLU A 86 0.60 20.51 3.10
N LYS A 87 0.83 20.29 4.41
CA LYS A 87 1.87 21.00 5.19
C LYS A 87 3.29 20.81 4.66
N LYS A 88 3.54 19.76 3.88
CA LYS A 88 4.88 19.46 3.34
C LYS A 88 5.24 20.35 2.15
N GLU A 89 4.27 21.03 1.54
CA GLU A 89 4.45 21.97 0.42
C GLU A 89 5.40 21.43 -0.68
N LEU A 90 5.18 20.16 -1.07
CA LEU A 90 6.05 19.44 -1.98
C LEU A 90 6.02 20.05 -3.39
N PRO A 91 7.18 20.23 -4.05
CA PRO A 91 7.23 20.80 -5.40
C PRO A 91 6.57 19.88 -6.43
N GLY A 92 5.79 20.45 -7.35
CA GLY A 92 5.12 19.71 -8.43
C GLY A 92 3.95 18.85 -7.97
N VAL A 93 3.46 19.01 -6.72
CA VAL A 93 2.38 18.25 -6.12
C VAL A 93 1.13 19.07 -5.95
N GLU A 94 0.01 18.60 -6.49
CA GLU A 94 -1.34 19.10 -6.20
C GLU A 94 -2.06 18.05 -5.32
N VAL A 95 -2.55 18.47 -4.15
CA VAL A 95 -3.28 17.59 -3.23
C VAL A 95 -4.78 17.77 -3.42
N LYS A 96 -5.52 16.67 -3.55
CA LYS A 96 -6.98 16.70 -3.77
C LYS A 96 -7.70 15.74 -2.84
N ASP A 97 -8.91 16.15 -2.44
CA ASP A 97 -9.90 15.23 -1.86
C ASP A 97 -10.50 14.35 -2.97
N GLY A 98 -10.68 13.06 -2.67
CA GLY A 98 -11.28 12.13 -3.61
C GLY A 98 -11.20 10.67 -3.18
N PHE A 99 -12.06 9.85 -3.79
CA PHE A 99 -12.13 8.41 -3.56
C PHE A 99 -11.71 7.64 -4.81
N ALA A 100 -11.16 6.45 -4.63
CA ALA A 100 -10.71 5.59 -5.73
C ALA A 100 -11.78 5.27 -6.77
N ALA A 101 -13.07 5.25 -6.36
CA ALA A 101 -14.20 5.02 -7.26
C ALA A 101 -14.73 6.30 -7.94
N LYS A 102 -14.18 7.49 -7.59
CA LYS A 102 -14.52 8.77 -8.20
C LYS A 102 -13.36 9.74 -8.04
N LEU A 103 -12.47 9.76 -9.01
CA LEU A 103 -11.27 10.58 -9.00
C LEU A 103 -11.52 12.00 -9.52
N PRO A 104 -10.96 13.02 -8.89
CA PRO A 104 -11.09 14.42 -9.31
C PRO A 104 -10.15 14.77 -10.49
N LEU A 105 -10.08 13.87 -11.50
CA LEU A 105 -9.19 13.97 -12.66
C LEU A 105 -9.94 13.68 -13.95
N GLY A 106 -9.51 14.28 -15.03
CA GLY A 106 -10.02 14.02 -16.38
C GLY A 106 -9.65 12.63 -16.90
N GLU A 107 -10.31 12.22 -17.99
CA GLU A 107 -9.95 11.01 -18.72
C GLU A 107 -8.53 11.12 -19.27
N GLU A 108 -7.80 10.00 -19.27
CA GLU A 108 -6.45 9.88 -19.86
C GLU A 108 -5.46 10.97 -19.41
N TRP A 109 -5.61 11.41 -18.16
CA TRP A 109 -4.73 12.43 -17.58
C TRP A 109 -3.36 11.88 -17.19
N ALA A 110 -3.29 10.68 -16.58
CA ALA A 110 -2.08 10.15 -15.94
C ALA A 110 -1.24 9.26 -16.86
N ASP A 111 0.07 9.48 -16.86
CA ASP A 111 1.09 8.61 -17.47
C ASP A 111 1.33 7.35 -16.62
N GLY A 112 0.98 7.37 -15.35
CA GLY A 112 0.98 6.24 -14.44
C GLY A 112 0.21 6.55 -13.16
N ALA A 113 -0.29 5.50 -12.52
CA ALA A 113 -0.94 5.58 -11.21
C ALA A 113 -0.21 4.71 -10.19
N ILE A 114 -0.03 5.25 -9.00
CA ILE A 114 0.65 4.60 -7.88
C ILE A 114 -0.32 4.52 -6.71
N VAL A 115 -0.36 3.35 -6.05
CA VAL A 115 -1.08 3.16 -4.78
C VAL A 115 -0.10 2.57 -3.78
N ALA A 116 0.25 3.34 -2.78
CA ALA A 116 1.23 2.93 -1.77
C ALA A 116 0.53 2.53 -0.47
N GLN A 117 0.74 1.30 0.01
CA GLN A 117 0.19 0.73 1.26
C GLN A 117 -1.35 0.61 1.33
N ALA A 118 -2.10 0.96 0.30
CA ALA A 118 -3.54 1.24 0.44
C ALA A 118 -4.47 0.37 -0.41
N PHE A 119 -4.02 -0.19 -1.52
CA PHE A 119 -4.90 -0.81 -2.53
C PHE A 119 -5.85 -1.88 -1.96
N HIS A 120 -5.42 -2.64 -0.97
CA HIS A 120 -6.25 -3.66 -0.32
C HIS A 120 -7.53 -3.12 0.35
N TRP A 121 -7.60 -1.81 0.65
CA TRP A 121 -8.77 -1.18 1.22
C TRP A 121 -9.91 -0.93 0.22
N PHE A 122 -9.55 -0.78 -1.05
CA PHE A 122 -10.49 -0.41 -2.11
C PHE A 122 -10.30 -1.19 -3.42
N ALA A 123 -9.78 -2.41 -3.35
CA ALA A 123 -9.64 -3.30 -4.50
C ALA A 123 -11.03 -3.77 -4.99
N THR A 124 -11.73 -2.90 -5.74
CA THR A 124 -13.07 -3.13 -6.28
C THR A 124 -13.13 -2.87 -7.78
N PRO A 125 -14.09 -3.48 -8.51
CA PRO A 125 -14.29 -3.20 -9.93
C PRO A 125 -14.52 -1.72 -10.24
N GLU A 126 -15.23 -1.00 -9.35
CA GLU A 126 -15.50 0.43 -9.50
C GLU A 126 -14.22 1.26 -9.44
N ALA A 127 -13.33 0.94 -8.47
CA ALA A 127 -12.03 1.59 -8.37
C ALA A 127 -11.16 1.29 -9.59
N LEU A 128 -11.09 0.04 -10.06
CA LEU A 128 -10.35 -0.29 -11.28
C LEU A 128 -10.87 0.46 -12.50
N LYS A 129 -12.21 0.55 -12.66
CA LYS A 129 -12.81 1.29 -13.78
C LYS A 129 -12.43 2.76 -13.75
N GLU A 130 -12.41 3.37 -12.59
CA GLU A 130 -12.09 4.78 -12.44
C GLU A 130 -10.59 5.06 -12.62
N ILE A 131 -9.71 4.20 -12.10
CA ILE A 131 -8.28 4.26 -12.35
C ILE A 131 -7.99 4.08 -13.84
N HIS A 132 -8.66 3.12 -14.51
CA HIS A 132 -8.55 2.92 -15.94
C HIS A 132 -8.96 4.17 -16.74
N ARG A 133 -10.04 4.85 -16.36
CA ARG A 133 -10.50 6.08 -17.01
C ARG A 133 -9.43 7.18 -16.98
N VAL A 134 -8.76 7.33 -15.83
CA VAL A 134 -7.77 8.40 -15.61
C VAL A 134 -6.41 8.11 -16.25
N LEU A 135 -6.01 6.84 -16.34
CA LEU A 135 -4.76 6.44 -16.98
C LEU A 135 -4.81 6.67 -18.49
N LYS A 136 -3.72 7.10 -19.10
CA LYS A 136 -3.56 7.10 -20.57
C LYS A 136 -3.54 5.68 -21.13
N PRO A 137 -3.86 5.45 -22.41
CA PRO A 137 -3.69 4.15 -23.04
C PRO A 137 -2.28 3.59 -22.83
N THR A 138 -2.20 2.31 -22.46
CA THR A 138 -0.94 1.58 -22.15
C THR A 138 -0.19 2.04 -20.89
N ALA A 139 -0.68 3.05 -20.18
CA ALA A 139 -0.12 3.45 -18.88
C ALA A 139 -0.27 2.33 -17.84
N VAL A 140 0.53 2.39 -16.78
CA VAL A 140 0.63 1.31 -15.79
C VAL A 140 0.08 1.76 -14.45
N LEU A 141 -0.74 0.88 -13.85
CA LEU A 141 -1.09 0.93 -12.44
C LEU A 141 -0.04 0.15 -11.65
N GLY A 142 0.62 0.81 -10.71
CA GLY A 142 1.53 0.21 -9.76
C GLY A 142 0.98 0.25 -8.35
N VAL A 143 1.16 -0.85 -7.62
CA VAL A 143 0.84 -0.94 -6.21
C VAL A 143 2.06 -1.38 -5.43
N ILE A 144 2.32 -0.75 -4.27
CA ILE A 144 3.56 -0.96 -3.52
C ILE A 144 3.28 -1.04 -2.03
N TRP A 145 3.97 -1.96 -1.34
CA TRP A 145 3.92 -2.11 0.11
C TRP A 145 5.30 -2.35 0.71
N ASN A 146 5.58 -1.72 1.84
CA ASN A 146 6.62 -2.19 2.74
C ASN A 146 6.00 -3.20 3.71
N ILE A 147 6.51 -4.41 3.70
CA ILE A 147 6.06 -5.52 4.53
C ILE A 147 7.21 -5.96 5.42
N GLU A 148 7.14 -5.56 6.67
CA GLU A 148 8.07 -6.01 7.69
C GLU A 148 7.73 -7.44 8.13
N GLU A 149 8.74 -8.20 8.57
CA GLU A 149 8.62 -9.61 8.96
C GLU A 149 7.49 -9.86 9.99
N TYR A 150 7.26 -8.95 10.93
CA TYR A 150 6.21 -9.09 11.94
C TYR A 150 4.78 -8.98 11.36
N ASN A 151 4.61 -8.51 10.11
CA ASN A 151 3.31 -8.34 9.44
C ASN A 151 3.22 -9.07 8.09
N LYS A 152 4.17 -9.94 7.78
CA LYS A 152 4.20 -10.72 6.55
C LYS A 152 3.09 -11.78 6.50
N PRO A 153 2.72 -12.28 5.30
CA PRO A 153 1.90 -13.47 5.17
C PRO A 153 2.52 -14.67 5.91
N GLN A 154 1.72 -15.47 6.60
CA GLN A 154 2.22 -16.59 7.40
C GLN A 154 2.94 -17.67 6.58
N HIS A 155 2.57 -17.82 5.29
CA HIS A 155 3.22 -18.78 4.40
C HIS A 155 4.57 -18.32 3.85
N TRP A 156 5.00 -17.09 4.13
CA TRP A 156 6.35 -16.65 3.80
C TRP A 156 7.31 -17.12 4.89
N GLU A 157 8.47 -17.63 4.47
CA GLU A 157 9.54 -17.99 5.37
C GLU A 157 10.02 -16.77 6.16
N ALA A 158 10.30 -16.95 7.45
CA ALA A 158 10.78 -15.87 8.29
C ALA A 158 12.30 -15.76 8.22
N SER A 159 12.82 -14.54 8.23
CA SER A 159 14.26 -14.27 8.23
C SER A 159 14.91 -14.72 9.55
N THR A 160 14.23 -14.50 10.67
CA THR A 160 14.73 -14.86 12.01
C THR A 160 13.63 -15.44 12.91
N PRO A 161 13.99 -16.26 13.94
CA PRO A 161 13.01 -16.81 14.88
C PRO A 161 12.26 -15.74 15.68
N TRP A 162 12.91 -14.66 16.08
CA TRP A 162 12.28 -13.60 16.88
C TRP A 162 11.27 -12.79 16.06
N GLU A 163 11.55 -12.53 14.80
CA GLU A 163 10.61 -11.86 13.89
C GLU A 163 9.41 -12.76 13.59
N ASN A 164 9.62 -14.08 13.48
CA ASN A 164 8.51 -15.02 13.38
C ASN A 164 7.63 -14.99 14.65
N ALA A 165 8.24 -14.94 15.84
CA ALA A 165 7.48 -14.82 17.08
C ALA A 165 6.67 -13.51 17.16
N LEU A 166 7.21 -12.39 16.66
CA LEU A 166 6.45 -11.14 16.52
C LEU A 166 5.29 -11.28 15.50
N ASN A 167 5.52 -11.96 14.39
CA ASN A 167 4.47 -12.23 13.42
C ASN A 167 3.34 -13.08 14.03
N GLU A 168 3.67 -14.14 14.75
CA GLU A 168 2.71 -14.96 15.49
C GLU A 168 1.95 -14.15 16.54
N LEU A 169 2.63 -13.26 17.27
CA LEU A 169 2.01 -12.36 18.23
C LEU A 169 0.99 -11.42 17.55
N VAL A 170 1.31 -10.85 16.39
CA VAL A 170 0.38 -10.02 15.62
C VAL A 170 -0.82 -10.84 15.13
N PHE A 171 -0.60 -12.09 14.69
CA PHE A 171 -1.68 -12.97 14.24
C PHE A 171 -2.55 -13.50 15.39
N SER A 172 -2.02 -13.55 16.63
CA SER A 172 -2.79 -13.96 17.82
C SER A 172 -3.96 -13.03 18.14
N LEU A 173 -3.96 -11.80 17.61
CA LEU A 173 -5.08 -10.87 17.72
C LEU A 173 -6.33 -11.32 16.92
N GLY A 174 -6.18 -12.36 16.08
CA GLY A 174 -7.27 -12.89 15.28
C GLY A 174 -7.62 -12.02 14.08
N SER A 175 -8.75 -12.36 13.44
CA SER A 175 -9.28 -11.60 12.30
C SER A 175 -10.38 -10.67 12.76
N ASP A 176 -10.23 -9.40 12.42
CA ASP A 176 -11.25 -8.35 12.59
C ASP A 176 -12.10 -8.14 11.31
N GLY A 177 -11.94 -9.03 10.31
CA GLY A 177 -12.64 -8.95 9.03
C GLY A 177 -12.16 -7.85 8.10
N GLN A 178 -11.11 -7.10 8.48
CA GLN A 178 -10.59 -6.00 7.67
C GLN A 178 -9.69 -6.52 6.54
N PRO A 179 -9.76 -5.94 5.33
CA PRO A 179 -8.88 -6.31 4.25
C PRO A 179 -7.44 -5.92 4.58
N ARG A 180 -6.49 -6.80 4.28
CA ARG A 180 -5.06 -6.58 4.47
C ARG A 180 -4.26 -7.13 3.30
N PHE A 181 -3.09 -6.53 3.03
CA PHE A 181 -2.16 -7.03 2.04
C PHE A 181 -1.92 -8.54 2.17
N ARG A 182 -1.62 -9.01 3.38
CA ARG A 182 -1.22 -10.39 3.68
C ARG A 182 -2.25 -11.47 3.34
N ASN A 183 -3.51 -11.08 3.10
CA ASN A 183 -4.60 -11.99 2.72
C ASN A 183 -4.66 -12.17 1.18
N PHE A 184 -3.98 -11.35 0.39
CA PHE A 184 -3.94 -11.32 -1.08
C PHE A 184 -5.30 -11.16 -1.78
N VAL A 185 -6.39 -10.97 -1.06
CA VAL A 185 -7.74 -10.76 -1.62
C VAL A 185 -7.80 -9.57 -2.59
N TRP A 186 -6.87 -8.62 -2.45
CA TRP A 186 -6.75 -7.49 -3.37
C TRP A 186 -6.42 -7.89 -4.82
N LYS A 187 -5.86 -9.09 -5.05
CA LYS A 187 -5.58 -9.63 -6.39
C LYS A 187 -6.84 -10.08 -7.11
N ASP A 188 -7.85 -10.53 -6.38
CA ASP A 188 -9.07 -11.11 -6.93
C ASP A 188 -9.77 -10.12 -7.88
N VAL A 189 -9.63 -8.81 -7.66
CA VAL A 189 -10.23 -7.80 -8.52
C VAL A 189 -9.62 -7.80 -9.93
N PHE A 190 -8.36 -8.19 -10.08
CA PHE A 190 -7.71 -8.34 -11.39
C PHE A 190 -8.07 -9.68 -12.03
N ASP A 191 -8.01 -10.77 -11.28
CA ASP A 191 -8.29 -12.13 -11.77
C ASP A 191 -9.74 -12.27 -12.20
N ASN A 192 -10.67 -11.61 -11.51
CA ASN A 192 -12.10 -11.63 -11.81
C ASN A 192 -12.55 -10.69 -12.95
N GLN A 193 -11.66 -9.95 -13.59
CA GLN A 193 -11.99 -9.14 -14.78
C GLN A 193 -12.43 -10.00 -15.97
N LEU A 194 -11.89 -11.22 -16.06
CA LEU A 194 -12.28 -12.22 -17.05
C LEU A 194 -13.33 -13.13 -16.42
N ASP A 195 -14.54 -13.15 -16.97
CA ASP A 195 -15.52 -14.15 -16.57
C ASP A 195 -14.98 -15.53 -16.97
N SER A 196 -14.56 -16.31 -15.95
CA SER A 196 -14.03 -17.66 -16.14
C SER A 196 -15.11 -18.67 -16.61
N ASN A 197 -16.38 -18.24 -16.67
CA ASN A 197 -17.48 -19.08 -17.15
C ASN A 197 -17.63 -18.91 -18.67
N PRO A 198 -17.23 -19.92 -19.50
CA PRO A 198 -17.29 -19.81 -20.95
C PRO A 198 -18.73 -19.63 -21.48
N LEU A 199 -19.76 -20.09 -20.75
CA LEU A 199 -21.16 -19.92 -21.15
C LEU A 199 -21.62 -18.46 -20.98
N ARG A 200 -21.14 -17.76 -19.95
CA ARG A 200 -21.40 -16.33 -19.78
C ARG A 200 -20.66 -15.51 -20.82
N ALA A 201 -19.40 -15.83 -21.09
CA ALA A 201 -18.63 -15.18 -22.13
C ALA A 201 -19.32 -15.29 -23.51
N VAL A 202 -19.86 -16.46 -23.84
CA VAL A 202 -20.64 -16.67 -25.08
C VAL A 202 -21.96 -15.88 -25.06
N ARG A 203 -22.68 -15.85 -23.92
CA ARG A 203 -23.89 -15.07 -23.77
C ARG A 203 -23.62 -13.55 -23.96
N ASP A 204 -22.56 -13.04 -23.34
CA ASP A 204 -22.22 -11.60 -23.40
C ASP A 204 -21.81 -11.20 -24.83
N VAL A 205 -21.14 -12.06 -25.59
CA VAL A 205 -20.87 -11.86 -27.02
C VAL A 205 -22.17 -11.81 -27.85
N ILE A 206 -23.16 -12.67 -27.54
CA ILE A 206 -24.41 -12.80 -28.32
C ILE A 206 -25.42 -11.70 -27.94
N MET A 207 -25.54 -11.40 -26.65
CA MET A 207 -26.62 -10.54 -26.11
C MET A 207 -26.20 -9.08 -25.96
N GLU A 208 -24.92 -8.80 -25.69
CA GLU A 208 -24.40 -7.44 -25.43
C GLU A 208 -23.51 -6.92 -26.58
N GLY A 209 -23.37 -7.66 -27.67
CA GLY A 209 -22.66 -7.22 -28.88
C GLY A 209 -21.13 -7.15 -28.72
N GLY A 210 -20.54 -7.71 -27.66
CA GLY A 210 -19.09 -7.73 -27.50
C GLY A 210 -18.62 -8.47 -26.26
N ARG A 211 -17.42 -9.05 -26.35
CA ARG A 211 -16.70 -9.64 -25.22
C ARG A 211 -16.27 -8.50 -24.30
N LYS A 212 -16.64 -8.52 -23.03
CA LYS A 212 -16.06 -7.59 -22.06
C LYS A 212 -14.54 -7.77 -22.05
N MET A 213 -13.82 -6.79 -22.56
CA MET A 213 -12.37 -6.78 -22.49
C MET A 213 -11.96 -6.45 -21.04
N PRO A 214 -10.91 -7.09 -20.53
CA PRO A 214 -10.37 -6.71 -19.22
C PRO A 214 -9.86 -5.26 -19.29
N LEU A 215 -9.99 -4.54 -18.19
CA LEU A 215 -9.48 -3.17 -18.07
C LEU A 215 -7.95 -3.13 -17.96
N PHE A 216 -7.40 -4.17 -17.32
CA PHE A 216 -5.97 -4.28 -17.01
C PHE A 216 -5.43 -5.65 -17.41
N SER A 217 -4.15 -5.69 -17.78
CA SER A 217 -3.46 -6.92 -18.15
C SER A 217 -3.35 -7.89 -16.97
N VAL A 218 -3.48 -9.19 -17.25
CA VAL A 218 -3.24 -10.28 -16.29
C VAL A 218 -2.31 -11.32 -16.90
N PRO A 219 -1.47 -11.99 -16.11
CA PRO A 219 -1.32 -11.83 -14.65
C PRO A 219 -0.71 -10.48 -14.27
N VAL A 220 -0.94 -10.04 -13.03
CA VAL A 220 -0.25 -8.90 -12.44
C VAL A 220 1.23 -9.23 -12.28
N GLY A 221 2.13 -8.33 -12.71
CA GLY A 221 3.56 -8.45 -12.48
C GLY A 221 3.88 -8.25 -10.99
N GLU A 222 4.89 -8.95 -10.45
CA GLU A 222 5.24 -8.91 -9.04
C GLU A 222 6.76 -8.99 -8.85
N GLU A 223 7.28 -8.19 -7.91
CA GLU A 223 8.68 -8.26 -7.47
C GLU A 223 8.80 -7.97 -5.97
N LYS A 224 9.76 -8.60 -5.31
CA LYS A 224 10.10 -8.35 -3.91
C LYS A 224 11.51 -7.77 -3.83
N VAL A 225 11.65 -6.61 -3.21
CA VAL A 225 12.95 -5.97 -2.94
C VAL A 225 13.21 -6.07 -1.44
N PRO A 226 14.16 -6.91 -0.99
CA PRO A 226 14.48 -7.03 0.43
C PRO A 226 15.04 -5.72 0.99
N PHE A 227 14.76 -5.45 2.26
CA PHE A 227 15.41 -4.38 3.01
C PHE A 227 15.67 -4.80 4.45
N THR A 228 16.61 -4.13 5.08
CA THR A 228 16.84 -4.21 6.52
C THR A 228 16.91 -2.81 7.12
N VAL A 229 16.56 -2.70 8.40
CA VAL A 229 16.66 -1.45 9.13
C VAL A 229 17.02 -1.69 10.59
N TRP A 230 17.94 -0.88 11.12
CA TRP A 230 18.26 -0.84 12.54
C TRP A 230 17.28 0.08 13.26
N LEU A 231 16.63 -0.40 14.32
CA LEU A 231 15.65 0.34 15.09
C LEU A 231 15.90 0.14 16.58
N THR A 232 15.74 1.20 17.36
CA THR A 232 15.61 1.00 18.80
C THR A 232 14.36 0.16 19.12
N PRO A 233 14.32 -0.61 20.21
CA PRO A 233 13.11 -1.33 20.62
C PRO A 233 11.87 -0.42 20.71
N GLU A 234 12.05 0.81 21.14
CA GLU A 234 10.97 1.81 21.21
C GLU A 234 10.50 2.23 19.81
N ALA A 235 11.41 2.51 18.88
CA ALA A 235 11.06 2.84 17.49
C ALA A 235 10.34 1.68 16.81
N LEU A 236 10.79 0.44 17.04
CA LEU A 236 10.12 -0.77 16.55
C LEU A 236 8.70 -0.88 17.13
N TRP A 237 8.53 -0.66 18.43
CA TRP A 237 7.22 -0.65 19.06
C TRP A 237 6.30 0.42 18.48
N ASN A 238 6.80 1.65 18.32
CA ASN A 238 6.03 2.75 17.76
C ASN A 238 5.62 2.47 16.30
N ARG A 239 6.50 1.83 15.50
CA ARG A 239 6.17 1.38 14.15
C ARG A 239 5.10 0.29 14.16
N LEU A 240 5.21 -0.70 15.02
CA LEU A 240 4.26 -1.80 15.14
C LEU A 240 2.87 -1.30 15.56
N ARG A 241 2.79 -0.32 16.46
CA ARG A 241 1.54 0.34 16.87
C ARG A 241 0.79 1.06 15.76
N THR A 242 1.44 1.38 14.65
CA THR A 242 0.76 1.98 13.48
C THR A 242 -0.04 0.96 12.66
N LEU A 243 0.06 -0.34 12.97
CA LEU A 243 -0.81 -1.36 12.37
C LEU A 243 -2.23 -1.20 12.90
N SER A 244 -3.22 -1.15 12.02
CA SER A 244 -4.62 -0.89 12.38
C SER A 244 -5.19 -1.81 13.47
N GLN A 245 -4.80 -3.10 13.48
CA GLN A 245 -5.24 -4.07 14.48
C GLN A 245 -4.58 -3.86 15.86
N ILE A 246 -3.47 -3.15 15.93
CA ILE A 246 -2.76 -2.85 17.18
C ILE A 246 -3.11 -1.45 17.67
N ALA A 247 -3.29 -0.51 16.75
CA ALA A 247 -3.67 0.87 17.06
C ALA A 247 -4.99 1.00 17.85
N VAL A 248 -5.86 -0.01 17.75
CA VAL A 248 -7.16 -0.06 18.43
C VAL A 248 -7.14 -0.79 19.78
N LEU A 249 -5.96 -1.34 20.19
CA LEU A 249 -5.83 -2.01 21.50
C LEU A 249 -5.81 -0.97 22.61
N GLU A 250 -6.55 -1.22 23.69
CA GLU A 250 -6.67 -0.36 24.85
C GLU A 250 -6.57 -1.16 26.16
N GLY A 251 -6.26 -0.47 27.26
CA GLY A 251 -6.25 -1.03 28.61
C GLY A 251 -5.37 -2.26 28.77
N ASP A 252 -5.88 -3.29 29.45
CA ASP A 252 -5.15 -4.52 29.75
C ASP A 252 -4.70 -5.28 28.52
N ALA A 253 -5.48 -5.23 27.43
CA ALA A 253 -5.12 -5.88 26.16
C ALA A 253 -3.89 -5.25 25.53
N ALA A 254 -3.78 -3.91 25.53
CA ALA A 254 -2.62 -3.19 25.05
C ALA A 254 -1.37 -3.48 25.90
N SER A 255 -1.54 -3.50 27.24
CA SER A 255 -0.47 -3.80 28.19
C SER A 255 0.07 -5.22 28.02
N ALA A 256 -0.82 -6.21 27.96
CA ALA A 256 -0.44 -7.62 27.76
C ALA A 256 0.24 -7.87 26.41
N PHE A 257 -0.20 -7.17 25.35
CA PHE A 257 0.45 -7.24 24.06
C PHE A 257 1.86 -6.63 24.11
N LYS A 258 2.02 -5.48 24.78
CA LYS A 258 3.31 -4.82 24.96
C LYS A 258 4.30 -5.68 25.75
N GLU A 259 3.86 -6.30 26.83
CA GLU A 259 4.70 -7.21 27.63
C GLU A 259 5.24 -8.38 26.79
N LYS A 260 4.39 -8.99 25.96
CA LYS A 260 4.83 -10.07 25.05
C LYS A 260 5.81 -9.56 23.99
N PHE A 261 5.54 -8.39 23.42
CA PHE A 261 6.47 -7.75 22.50
C PHE A 261 7.83 -7.53 23.16
N ASP A 262 7.87 -6.96 24.38
CA ASP A 262 9.12 -6.68 25.10
C ASP A 262 9.90 -7.96 25.41
N ALA A 263 9.21 -9.04 25.81
CA ALA A 263 9.82 -10.33 26.06
C ALA A 263 10.46 -10.93 24.80
N ILE A 264 9.78 -10.84 23.63
CA ILE A 264 10.33 -11.31 22.35
C ILE A 264 11.56 -10.50 21.97
N VAL A 265 11.44 -9.17 22.02
CA VAL A 265 12.53 -8.27 21.59
C VAL A 265 13.72 -8.34 22.56
N ALA A 266 13.53 -8.67 23.84
CA ALA A 266 14.61 -8.87 24.81
C ALA A 266 15.35 -10.21 24.63
N GLY A 267 14.88 -11.11 23.77
CA GLY A 267 15.44 -12.45 23.58
C GLY A 267 16.89 -12.45 23.09
N GLU A 268 17.64 -13.51 23.42
CA GLU A 268 19.06 -13.66 23.05
C GLU A 268 19.29 -13.82 21.54
N SER A 269 18.29 -14.30 20.81
CA SER A 269 18.35 -14.48 19.34
C SER A 269 18.19 -13.19 18.54
N VAL A 270 17.92 -12.05 19.22
CA VAL A 270 17.73 -10.76 18.56
C VAL A 270 19.07 -10.11 18.25
N GLU A 271 19.37 -9.93 16.96
CA GLU A 271 20.60 -9.26 16.55
C GLU A 271 20.57 -7.78 16.94
N ARG A 272 21.64 -7.32 17.60
CA ARG A 272 21.79 -5.96 18.11
C ARG A 272 23.12 -5.36 17.68
N ASN A 273 23.08 -4.08 17.32
CA ASN A 273 24.30 -3.31 17.12
C ASN A 273 24.84 -2.71 18.44
N GLU A 274 25.97 -2.01 18.36
CA GLU A 274 26.61 -1.36 19.52
C GLU A 274 25.73 -0.30 20.22
N LYS A 275 24.71 0.22 19.53
CA LYS A 275 23.74 1.19 20.06
C LYS A 275 22.53 0.51 20.73
N GLY A 276 22.49 -0.83 20.74
CA GLY A 276 21.35 -1.59 21.25
C GLY A 276 20.13 -1.60 20.31
N GLU A 277 20.27 -1.15 19.07
CA GLU A 277 19.23 -1.24 18.06
C GLU A 277 19.12 -2.68 17.55
N VAL A 278 17.93 -3.10 17.18
CA VAL A 278 17.62 -4.43 16.64
C VAL A 278 17.54 -4.38 15.12
N LEU A 279 18.03 -5.43 14.45
CA LEU A 279 17.98 -5.54 12.98
C LEU A 279 16.62 -6.12 12.56
N LEU A 280 15.79 -5.28 11.95
CA LEU A 280 14.50 -5.68 11.40
C LEU A 280 14.62 -5.93 9.89
N HIS A 281 14.09 -7.07 9.43
CA HIS A 281 13.99 -7.42 8.02
C HIS A 281 12.60 -7.10 7.46
N GLY A 282 12.55 -6.93 6.16
CA GLY A 282 11.31 -6.75 5.43
C GLY A 282 11.52 -6.83 3.92
N VAL A 283 10.41 -6.73 3.20
CA VAL A 283 10.42 -6.62 1.75
C VAL A 283 9.55 -5.45 1.30
N THR A 284 10.02 -4.68 0.33
CA THR A 284 9.16 -3.83 -0.46
C THR A 284 8.56 -4.68 -1.56
N TYR A 285 7.26 -4.91 -1.48
CA TYR A 285 6.51 -5.69 -2.47
C TYR A 285 5.95 -4.77 -3.53
N LEU A 286 6.33 -5.02 -4.77
CA LEU A 286 5.92 -4.29 -5.96
C LEU A 286 4.93 -5.16 -6.74
N ALA A 287 3.85 -4.57 -7.23
CA ALA A 287 3.00 -5.21 -8.22
C ALA A 287 2.52 -4.18 -9.25
N TRP A 288 2.34 -4.61 -10.51
CA TRP A 288 1.98 -3.71 -11.59
C TRP A 288 1.15 -4.39 -12.67
N THR A 289 0.35 -3.59 -13.37
CA THR A 289 -0.47 -4.03 -14.50
C THR A 289 -0.72 -2.89 -15.47
N SER A 290 -0.76 -3.18 -16.77
CA SER A 290 -0.98 -2.18 -17.81
C SER A 290 -2.45 -1.97 -18.09
N ARG A 291 -2.87 -0.72 -18.32
CA ARG A 291 -4.17 -0.39 -18.93
C ARG A 291 -4.26 -1.02 -20.32
N LEU A 292 -5.38 -1.67 -20.63
CA LEU A 292 -5.69 -2.27 -21.93
C LEU A 292 -6.66 -1.39 -22.74
#